data_690607e3d39e8c9a447c9839a292f781
#
_entry.id   690607e3d39e8c9a447c9839a292f781
#
_cell.length_a   1.000
_cell.length_b   1.000
_cell.length_c   1.000
_cell.angle_alpha   90.00
_cell.angle_beta   90.00
_cell.angle_gamma   90.00
#
_symmetry.space_group_name_H-M   'P 1'
#
loop_
_entity.id
_entity.type
_entity.pdbx_description
1 polymer ?
#
loop_
_entity_poly.entity_id
_entity_poly.type
_entity_poly.pdbx_seq_one_letter_code
_entity_poly.pdbx_strand_id
1 'polypeptide(L)'
;MTDPERTSDLHARAEKIRRDMGGAEKIVRMHEEGDRTVRQHIEEFLDSGTFREIGTFSRSLRVEERDHTPGDGKIGGHGNVENRPVTVFGDDISVLRGSSSIVGTRKEHRLYERSLAMGIPIVHFGETGGARIPDIMGSEGISEPGGLSNWRSDAIGCQWPQ
;
A
#
# COMPACT_ATOMS: atom_id res chain seq x y z
N MET A 1 3.79 -23.31 18.24
CA MET A 1 4.75 -22.62 19.12
C MET A 1 5.61 -21.76 18.23
N THR A 2 5.50 -20.42 18.34
CA THR A 2 6.28 -19.47 17.54
C THR A 2 7.69 -19.39 18.11
N ASP A 3 8.68 -19.53 17.24
CA ASP A 3 10.09 -19.33 17.58
C ASP A 3 10.33 -17.82 17.87
N PRO A 4 10.75 -17.43 19.09
CA PRO A 4 10.94 -16.03 19.46
C PRO A 4 12.00 -15.32 18.63
N GLU A 5 13.08 -16.00 18.24
CA GLU A 5 14.16 -15.43 17.42
C GLU A 5 13.65 -15.11 16.01
N ARG A 6 12.90 -16.03 15.41
CA ARG A 6 12.30 -15.83 14.08
C ARG A 6 11.27 -14.69 14.09
N THR A 7 10.50 -14.55 15.17
CA THR A 7 9.53 -13.47 15.31
C THR A 7 10.25 -12.12 15.43
N SER A 8 11.33 -12.04 16.22
CA SER A 8 12.15 -10.84 16.36
C SER A 8 12.77 -10.41 15.04
N ASP A 9 13.31 -11.36 14.25
CA ASP A 9 13.87 -11.07 12.92
C ASP A 9 12.81 -10.50 11.96
N LEU A 10 11.61 -11.08 11.94
CA LEU A 10 10.52 -10.56 11.11
C LEU A 10 10.12 -9.15 11.49
N HIS A 11 10.05 -8.84 12.79
CA HIS A 11 9.76 -7.48 13.25
C HIS A 11 10.85 -6.50 12.83
N ALA A 12 12.12 -6.84 13.04
CA ALA A 12 13.25 -5.98 12.65
C ALA A 12 13.25 -5.70 11.12
N ARG A 13 12.94 -6.72 10.31
CA ARG A 13 12.82 -6.56 8.86
C ARG A 13 11.63 -5.69 8.45
N ALA A 14 10.49 -5.84 9.12
CA ALA A 14 9.33 -5.00 8.86
C ALA A 14 9.62 -3.53 9.20
N GLU A 15 10.26 -3.28 10.35
CA GLU A 15 10.66 -1.92 10.75
C GLU A 15 11.67 -1.31 9.78
N LYS A 16 12.62 -2.11 9.29
CA LYS A 16 13.56 -1.66 8.25
C LYS A 16 12.82 -1.22 6.98
N ILE A 17 11.88 -2.02 6.49
CA ILE A 17 11.07 -1.69 5.30
C ILE A 17 10.28 -0.39 5.53
N ARG A 18 9.65 -0.24 6.69
CA ARG A 18 8.86 0.95 7.04
C ARG A 18 9.70 2.23 7.10
N ARG A 19 10.90 2.13 7.65
CA ARG A 19 11.81 3.27 7.78
C ARG A 19 12.46 3.64 6.47
N ASP A 20 12.99 2.65 5.75
CA ASP A 20 13.83 2.88 4.58
C ASP A 20 13.01 3.13 3.30
N MET A 21 11.76 2.62 3.23
CA MET A 21 10.86 2.79 2.09
C MET A 21 11.60 2.56 0.75
N GLY A 22 11.52 3.45 -0.22
CA GLY A 22 12.25 3.40 -1.48
C GLY A 22 13.70 3.89 -1.43
N GLY A 23 14.21 4.16 -0.23
CA GLY A 23 15.60 4.58 0.06
C GLY A 23 15.69 5.89 0.82
N ALA A 24 16.57 5.92 1.82
CA ALA A 24 16.71 7.05 2.73
C ALA A 24 17.04 8.38 2.01
N GLU A 25 17.86 8.35 0.96
CA GLU A 25 18.22 9.54 0.18
C GLU A 25 17.00 10.20 -0.49
N LYS A 26 16.05 9.36 -0.99
CA LYS A 26 14.82 9.89 -1.60
C LYS A 26 13.91 10.54 -0.55
N ILE A 27 13.82 9.93 0.63
CA ILE A 27 13.03 10.46 1.74
C ILE A 27 13.59 11.80 2.19
N VAL A 28 14.93 11.91 2.35
CA VAL A 28 15.59 13.16 2.69
C VAL A 28 15.28 14.24 1.67
N ARG A 29 15.40 13.93 0.37
CA ARG A 29 15.08 14.90 -0.70
C ARG A 29 13.62 15.36 -0.64
N MET A 30 12.66 14.44 -0.44
CA MET A 30 11.24 14.80 -0.28
C MET A 30 11.06 15.81 0.86
N HIS A 31 11.69 15.55 2.00
CA HIS A 31 11.60 16.47 3.14
C HIS A 31 12.29 17.83 2.89
N GLU A 32 13.39 17.87 2.15
CA GLU A 32 14.06 19.12 1.74
C GLU A 32 13.18 19.94 0.78
N GLU A 33 12.37 19.28 -0.04
CA GLU A 33 11.38 19.89 -0.96
C GLU A 33 10.10 20.31 -0.21
N GLY A 34 9.98 19.98 1.07
CA GLY A 34 8.80 20.27 1.89
C GLY A 34 7.70 19.24 1.80
N ASP A 35 7.95 18.14 1.10
CA ASP A 35 7.00 17.05 0.91
C ASP A 35 7.04 16.06 2.07
N ARG A 36 5.96 15.33 2.23
CA ARG A 36 5.80 14.25 3.22
C ARG A 36 5.68 12.91 2.54
N THR A 37 6.20 11.88 3.20
CA THR A 37 5.96 10.52 2.73
C THR A 37 4.50 10.12 2.92
N VAL A 38 4.00 9.22 2.09
CA VAL A 38 2.65 8.67 2.26
C VAL A 38 2.46 8.00 3.64
N ARG A 39 3.52 7.46 4.22
CA ARG A 39 3.47 6.90 5.58
C ARG A 39 3.19 7.97 6.62
N GLN A 40 3.83 9.13 6.52
CA GLN A 40 3.56 10.28 7.40
C GLN A 40 2.13 10.77 7.24
N HIS A 41 1.61 10.87 6.01
CA HIS A 41 0.20 11.22 5.79
C HIS A 41 -0.77 10.23 6.45
N ILE A 42 -0.50 8.93 6.33
CA ILE A 42 -1.33 7.89 6.96
C ILE A 42 -1.25 7.98 8.50
N GLU A 43 -0.06 8.16 9.06
CA GLU A 43 0.15 8.24 10.50
C GLU A 43 -0.48 9.50 11.11
N GLU A 44 -0.45 10.62 10.41
CA GLU A 44 -1.10 11.88 10.85
C GLU A 44 -2.64 11.83 10.72
N PHE A 45 -3.14 11.09 9.74
CA PHE A 45 -4.57 10.95 9.51
C PHE A 45 -5.25 10.02 10.53
N LEU A 46 -4.56 8.99 10.98
CA LEU A 46 -5.10 7.98 11.88
C LEU A 46 -4.87 8.32 13.36
N ASP A 47 -5.74 7.83 14.20
CA ASP A 47 -5.52 7.84 15.66
C ASP A 47 -4.20 7.14 15.98
N SER A 48 -3.38 7.76 16.83
CA SER A 48 -2.03 7.31 17.15
C SER A 48 -2.00 5.84 17.57
N GLY A 49 -1.10 5.06 16.96
CA GLY A 49 -0.86 3.66 17.28
C GLY A 49 -1.95 2.68 16.79
N THR A 50 -2.96 3.15 16.06
CA THR A 50 -4.04 2.28 15.55
C THR A 50 -3.72 1.64 14.21
N PHE A 51 -2.75 2.15 13.46
CA PHE A 51 -2.42 1.63 12.13
C PHE A 51 -1.95 0.18 12.18
N ARG A 52 -2.60 -0.67 11.41
CA ARG A 52 -2.25 -2.08 11.20
C ARG A 52 -2.01 -2.30 9.72
N GLU A 53 -0.75 -2.21 9.34
CA GLU A 53 -0.30 -2.36 7.95
C GLU A 53 -0.46 -3.79 7.47
N ILE A 54 -0.91 -3.95 6.21
CA ILE A 54 -1.08 -5.22 5.53
C ILE A 54 -0.15 -5.26 4.31
N GLY A 55 0.54 -6.40 4.11
CA GLY A 55 1.40 -6.61 2.96
C GLY A 55 2.73 -5.83 2.99
N THR A 56 3.28 -5.56 4.18
CA THR A 56 4.60 -4.90 4.34
C THR A 56 5.71 -5.61 3.56
N PHE A 57 5.68 -6.94 3.46
CA PHE A 57 6.67 -7.75 2.76
C PHE A 57 6.36 -7.99 1.28
N SER A 58 5.33 -7.37 0.74
CA SER A 58 5.03 -7.45 -0.70
C SER A 58 6.18 -6.87 -1.52
N ARG A 59 6.44 -7.46 -2.68
CA ARG A 59 7.48 -7.03 -3.63
C ARG A 59 7.04 -7.35 -5.05
N SER A 60 7.67 -6.76 -6.05
CA SER A 60 7.45 -7.10 -7.45
C SER A 60 7.59 -8.61 -7.70
N LEU A 61 6.80 -9.14 -8.62
CA LEU A 61 6.95 -10.50 -9.14
C LEU A 61 8.26 -10.66 -9.92
N ARG A 62 8.77 -9.59 -10.51
CA ARG A 62 10.03 -9.59 -11.25
C ARG A 62 11.19 -9.67 -10.28
N VAL A 63 12.02 -10.69 -10.46
CA VAL A 63 13.13 -11.01 -9.55
C VAL A 63 14.12 -9.85 -9.47
N GLU A 64 14.42 -9.22 -10.60
CA GLU A 64 15.33 -8.09 -10.75
C GLU A 64 14.86 -6.81 -10.03
N GLU A 65 13.55 -6.67 -9.81
CA GLU A 65 12.96 -5.48 -9.17
C GLU A 65 12.67 -5.67 -7.68
N ARG A 66 12.77 -6.88 -7.17
CA ARG A 66 12.33 -7.20 -5.79
C ARG A 66 13.01 -6.38 -4.71
N ASP A 67 14.31 -6.13 -4.86
CA ASP A 67 15.07 -5.38 -3.85
C ASP A 67 14.81 -3.88 -3.91
N HIS A 68 14.22 -3.40 -5.01
CA HIS A 68 13.87 -2.00 -5.24
C HIS A 68 12.39 -1.70 -5.03
N THR A 69 11.57 -2.69 -4.66
CA THR A 69 10.13 -2.56 -4.53
C THR A 69 9.60 -2.98 -3.15
N PRO A 70 10.09 -2.39 -2.04
CA PRO A 70 9.55 -2.66 -0.72
C PRO A 70 8.07 -2.26 -0.66
N GLY A 71 7.23 -3.12 -0.04
CA GLY A 71 5.79 -2.93 -0.02
C GLY A 71 5.11 -2.91 -1.40
N ASP A 72 5.89 -3.13 -2.46
CA ASP A 72 5.58 -2.95 -3.87
C ASP A 72 5.08 -1.54 -4.24
N GLY A 73 5.63 -0.53 -3.55
CA GLY A 73 5.27 0.87 -3.75
C GLY A 73 3.87 1.24 -3.26
N LYS A 74 3.27 0.40 -2.44
CA LYS A 74 1.93 0.63 -1.89
C LYS A 74 1.93 0.38 -0.38
N ILE A 75 1.38 1.32 0.37
CA ILE A 75 1.19 1.21 1.81
C ILE A 75 -0.30 1.19 2.10
N GLY A 76 -0.76 0.23 2.87
CA GLY A 76 -2.19 0.16 3.20
C GLY A 76 -2.49 -0.75 4.36
N GLY A 77 -3.64 -0.56 4.96
CA GLY A 77 -4.07 -1.29 6.14
C GLY A 77 -5.32 -0.69 6.75
N HIS A 78 -5.54 -1.03 8.01
CA HIS A 78 -6.67 -0.54 8.79
C HIS A 78 -6.18 0.29 9.97
N GLY A 79 -6.97 1.26 10.38
CA GLY A 79 -6.75 2.07 11.58
C GLY A 79 -8.05 2.70 12.02
N ASN A 80 -7.98 3.66 12.91
CA ASN A 80 -9.14 4.41 13.37
C ASN A 80 -8.97 5.90 13.11
N VAL A 81 -10.08 6.60 12.93
CA VAL A 81 -10.19 8.06 12.98
C VAL A 81 -11.30 8.39 13.96
N GLU A 82 -11.00 9.12 15.03
CA GLU A 82 -11.94 9.40 16.12
C GLU A 82 -12.62 8.12 16.66
N ASN A 83 -11.81 7.06 16.86
CA ASN A 83 -12.23 5.72 17.27
C ASN A 83 -13.15 4.98 16.28
N ARG A 84 -13.31 5.47 15.05
CA ARG A 84 -14.09 4.79 14.00
C ARG A 84 -13.15 4.04 13.05
N PRO A 85 -13.43 2.79 12.71
CA PRO A 85 -12.58 2.03 11.82
C PRO A 85 -12.57 2.62 10.42
N VAL A 86 -11.39 2.67 9.83
CA VAL A 86 -11.16 3.11 8.45
C VAL A 86 -10.09 2.25 7.80
N THR A 87 -10.23 2.02 6.50
CA THR A 87 -9.15 1.50 5.67
C THR A 87 -8.42 2.66 5.03
N VAL A 88 -7.09 2.61 5.07
CA VAL A 88 -6.23 3.57 4.38
C VAL A 88 -5.36 2.85 3.38
N PHE A 89 -5.08 3.53 2.28
CA PHE A 89 -4.22 3.05 1.22
C PHE A 89 -3.46 4.24 0.62
N GLY A 90 -2.22 4.06 0.22
CA GLY A 90 -1.47 5.16 -0.36
C GLY A 90 -0.31 4.69 -1.24
N ASP A 91 0.04 5.56 -2.19
CA ASP A 91 1.10 5.36 -3.15
C ASP A 91 2.43 5.88 -2.59
N ASP A 92 3.42 5.01 -2.49
CA ASP A 92 4.77 5.39 -2.06
C ASP A 92 5.61 5.86 -3.25
N ILE A 93 5.67 7.16 -3.47
CA ILE A 93 6.43 7.76 -4.57
C ILE A 93 7.94 7.54 -4.48
N SER A 94 8.46 7.21 -3.30
CA SER A 94 9.86 6.86 -3.14
C SER A 94 10.21 5.53 -3.81
N VAL A 95 9.20 4.65 -4.02
CA VAL A 95 9.32 3.35 -4.68
C VAL A 95 8.81 3.47 -6.12
N LEU A 96 9.71 3.56 -7.08
CA LEU A 96 9.40 3.64 -8.52
C LEU A 96 8.24 4.62 -8.83
N ARG A 97 8.24 5.79 -8.14
CA ARG A 97 7.24 6.87 -8.25
C ARG A 97 5.81 6.41 -7.94
N GLY A 98 5.62 5.48 -7.00
CA GLY A 98 4.30 4.94 -6.66
C GLY A 98 3.60 4.20 -7.81
N SER A 99 4.35 3.79 -8.84
CA SER A 99 3.77 3.17 -10.04
C SER A 99 3.03 1.87 -9.73
N SER A 100 1.91 1.67 -10.38
CA SER A 100 1.05 0.50 -10.19
C SER A 100 1.65 -0.75 -10.82
N SER A 101 1.64 -1.84 -10.07
CA SER A 101 2.09 -3.17 -10.44
C SER A 101 0.98 -4.19 -10.17
N ILE A 102 1.13 -5.42 -10.63
CA ILE A 102 0.20 -6.52 -10.35
C ILE A 102 0.07 -6.75 -8.83
N VAL A 103 1.19 -6.80 -8.10
CA VAL A 103 1.18 -7.07 -6.65
C VAL A 103 0.57 -5.92 -5.87
N GLY A 104 0.95 -4.68 -6.22
CA GLY A 104 0.39 -3.48 -5.60
C GLY A 104 -1.12 -3.39 -5.81
N THR A 105 -1.59 -3.63 -7.04
CA THR A 105 -3.02 -3.61 -7.38
C THR A 105 -3.79 -4.72 -6.66
N ARG A 106 -3.25 -5.93 -6.56
CA ARG A 106 -3.87 -7.02 -5.78
C ARG A 106 -3.98 -6.68 -4.29
N LYS A 107 -2.98 -6.01 -3.73
CA LYS A 107 -3.01 -5.55 -2.34
C LYS A 107 -4.11 -4.53 -2.12
N GLU A 108 -4.20 -3.54 -3.01
CA GLU A 108 -5.26 -2.53 -3.01
C GLU A 108 -6.64 -3.17 -3.11
N HIS A 109 -6.84 -4.05 -4.09
CA HIS A 109 -8.12 -4.72 -4.31
C HIS A 109 -8.58 -5.52 -3.09
N ARG A 110 -7.70 -6.27 -2.45
CA ARG A 110 -8.02 -7.02 -1.22
C ARG A 110 -8.44 -6.12 -0.05
N LEU A 111 -7.78 -4.98 0.11
CA LEU A 111 -8.16 -4.01 1.13
C LEU A 111 -9.53 -3.41 0.84
N TYR A 112 -9.78 -3.11 -0.42
CA TYR A 112 -11.04 -2.57 -0.91
C TYR A 112 -12.20 -3.54 -0.69
N GLU A 113 -12.11 -4.79 -1.19
CA GLU A 113 -13.13 -5.83 -0.99
C GLU A 113 -13.44 -6.05 0.49
N ARG A 114 -12.38 -6.12 1.32
CA ARG A 114 -12.56 -6.32 2.76
C ARG A 114 -13.30 -5.14 3.40
N SER A 115 -12.98 -3.93 3.02
CA SER A 115 -13.63 -2.73 3.56
C SER A 115 -15.10 -2.65 3.15
N LEU A 116 -15.42 -2.98 1.91
CA LEU A 116 -16.81 -3.09 1.44
C LEU A 116 -17.58 -4.15 2.25
N ALA A 117 -16.99 -5.32 2.42
CA ALA A 117 -17.61 -6.40 3.19
C ALA A 117 -17.84 -6.04 4.67
N MET A 118 -16.98 -5.21 5.24
CA MET A 118 -17.08 -4.72 6.63
C MET A 118 -17.92 -3.45 6.77
N GLY A 119 -18.29 -2.79 5.68
CA GLY A 119 -19.01 -1.53 5.69
C GLY A 119 -18.20 -0.36 6.27
N ILE A 120 -16.87 -0.38 6.14
CA ILE A 120 -15.99 0.69 6.62
C ILE A 120 -15.46 1.55 5.48
N PRO A 121 -15.26 2.87 5.69
CA PRO A 121 -14.79 3.77 4.66
C PRO A 121 -13.34 3.47 4.26
N ILE A 122 -13.00 3.86 3.02
CA ILE A 122 -11.64 3.78 2.48
C ILE A 122 -11.17 5.20 2.16
N VAL A 123 -9.94 5.51 2.59
CA VAL A 123 -9.24 6.74 2.23
C VAL A 123 -8.00 6.39 1.45
N HIS A 124 -7.86 6.97 0.26
CA HIS A 124 -6.73 6.75 -0.64
C HIS A 124 -5.89 8.03 -0.78
N PHE A 125 -4.63 7.94 -0.40
CA PHE A 125 -3.60 8.95 -0.64
C PHE A 125 -2.94 8.64 -1.99
N GLY A 126 -3.55 9.13 -3.07
CA GLY A 126 -3.15 8.81 -4.44
C GLY A 126 -2.08 9.76 -4.96
N GLU A 127 -0.89 9.24 -5.22
CA GLU A 127 0.21 9.95 -5.83
C GLU A 127 1.03 8.99 -6.69
N THR A 128 0.52 8.65 -7.86
CA THR A 128 1.13 7.62 -8.71
C THR A 128 1.76 8.20 -9.97
N GLY A 129 2.92 7.69 -10.34
CA GLY A 129 3.57 7.95 -11.63
C GLY A 129 2.96 7.16 -12.81
N GLY A 130 1.86 6.44 -12.58
CA GLY A 130 1.17 5.64 -13.58
C GLY A 130 1.43 4.14 -13.46
N ALA A 131 1.25 3.41 -14.55
CA ALA A 131 1.43 1.97 -14.58
C ALA A 131 2.92 1.59 -14.73
N ARG A 132 3.36 0.60 -13.96
CA ARG A 132 4.69 0.00 -14.10
C ARG A 132 4.68 -0.95 -15.29
N ILE A 133 5.00 -0.42 -16.48
CA ILE A 133 4.87 -1.14 -17.75
C ILE A 133 5.50 -2.54 -17.74
N PRO A 134 6.74 -2.76 -17.24
CA PRO A 134 7.33 -4.10 -17.21
C PRO A 134 6.54 -5.12 -16.38
N ASP A 135 5.82 -4.67 -15.34
CA ASP A 135 5.05 -5.54 -14.46
C ASP A 135 3.64 -5.84 -14.97
N ILE A 136 3.12 -5.02 -15.87
CA ILE A 136 1.75 -5.15 -16.39
C ILE A 136 1.67 -5.54 -17.87
N MET A 137 2.82 -5.66 -18.55
CA MET A 137 2.85 -6.10 -19.95
C MET A 137 2.41 -7.55 -20.09
N GLY A 138 1.50 -7.76 -21.05
CA GLY A 138 0.94 -9.06 -21.37
C GLY A 138 -0.53 -9.19 -20.98
N SER A 139 -1.18 -10.23 -21.51
CA SER A 139 -2.59 -10.49 -21.25
C SER A 139 -2.92 -10.72 -19.77
N GLU A 140 -2.00 -11.33 -19.04
CA GLU A 140 -2.16 -11.57 -17.60
C GLU A 140 -2.15 -10.26 -16.79
N GLY A 141 -1.24 -9.34 -17.09
CA GLY A 141 -1.11 -8.08 -16.34
C GLY A 141 -2.28 -7.12 -16.56
N ILE A 142 -2.91 -7.16 -17.74
CA ILE A 142 -4.02 -6.28 -18.09
C ILE A 142 -5.38 -6.89 -17.71
N SER A 143 -5.51 -8.22 -17.76
CA SER A 143 -6.78 -8.92 -17.59
C SER A 143 -6.99 -9.53 -16.20
N GLU A 144 -6.02 -9.47 -15.31
CA GLU A 144 -6.19 -10.01 -13.95
C GLU A 144 -7.34 -9.33 -13.20
N PRO A 145 -8.15 -10.11 -12.44
CA PRO A 145 -9.05 -9.54 -11.44
C PRO A 145 -8.26 -8.70 -10.44
N GLY A 146 -8.41 -7.39 -10.49
CA GLY A 146 -7.55 -6.44 -9.79
C GLY A 146 -6.58 -5.71 -10.71
N GLY A 147 -6.58 -5.98 -12.02
CA GLY A 147 -5.98 -5.13 -13.04
C GLY A 147 -6.70 -3.77 -13.08
N LEU A 148 -6.03 -2.76 -13.62
CA LEU A 148 -6.45 -1.34 -13.66
C LEU A 148 -7.91 -1.07 -14.11
N SER A 149 -8.63 -2.08 -14.63
CA SER A 149 -9.95 -1.90 -15.22
C SER A 149 -11.13 -2.37 -14.37
N ASN A 150 -10.97 -3.25 -13.41
CA ASN A 150 -12.09 -3.96 -12.80
C ASN A 150 -12.59 -3.47 -11.43
N TRP A 151 -11.80 -2.72 -10.70
CA TRP A 151 -12.18 -2.33 -9.32
C TRP A 151 -13.26 -1.24 -9.23
N ARG A 152 -13.53 -0.53 -10.33
CA ARG A 152 -14.54 0.54 -10.34
C ARG A 152 -15.98 0.05 -10.47
N SER A 153 -16.21 -1.11 -11.06
CA SER A 153 -17.58 -1.59 -11.30
C SER A 153 -18.28 -2.04 -10.01
N ASP A 154 -17.53 -2.60 -9.07
CA ASP A 154 -18.10 -3.13 -7.83
C ASP A 154 -18.33 -2.03 -6.78
N ALA A 155 -17.58 -0.92 -6.84
CA ALA A 155 -17.76 0.22 -5.98
C ALA A 155 -19.02 1.04 -6.25
N ILE A 156 -19.49 1.03 -7.49
CA ILE A 156 -20.70 1.77 -7.90
C ILE A 156 -21.98 1.16 -7.28
N GLY A 157 -21.92 -0.09 -6.81
CA GLY A 157 -22.99 -0.76 -6.10
C GLY A 157 -23.11 -0.46 -4.61
N CYS A 158 -22.19 0.27 -4.02
CA CYS A 158 -22.27 0.67 -2.61
C CYS A 158 -23.30 1.79 -2.44
N GLN A 159 -24.54 1.41 -2.15
CA GLN A 159 -25.51 2.33 -1.59
C GLN A 159 -25.17 2.53 -0.10
N TRP A 160 -24.76 3.74 0.26
CA TRP A 160 -24.68 4.12 1.66
C TRP A 160 -26.07 4.00 2.27
N PRO A 161 -26.23 3.39 3.46
CA PRO A 161 -27.49 3.50 4.19
C PRO A 161 -27.80 4.99 4.42
N GLN A 162 -29.02 5.40 4.05
CA GLN A 162 -29.54 6.73 4.33
C GLN A 162 -29.79 6.91 5.81
#